data_48f4eea8598bf24e735caa621ebe19c7
#
_entry.id   48f4eea8598bf24e735caa621ebe19c7
#
_cell.length_a   1.000
_cell.length_b   1.000
_cell.length_c   1.000
_cell.angle_alpha   90.00
_cell.angle_beta   90.00
_cell.angle_gamma   90.00
#
_symmetry.space_group_name_H-M   'P 1'
#
loop_
_entity.id
_entity.type
_entity.pdbx_description
1 polymer ?
#
loop_
_entity_poly.entity_id
_entity_poly.type
_entity_poly.pdbx_seq_one_letter_code
_entity_poly.pdbx_strand_id
1 'polypeptide(L)'
;GDGKPKYLNSPETAIFDKSRNLYGLNVARTTRKNYLILCEGYMDVISMHQAGFTNAVASLGTALTSGHASLLKRYTQEVLLLYDSDDAGVRAALRAIPILREAGVTSRVVNLKPHKDPDEFIKALGAEEFEKRLEQAMDSFLFRVSMAQKEFSMEDPQGQNRFFERCAQMLLELSDELERNLYIEAIVRDYRSYGITAESLKKRVNALALKGTPAEQRVQPKPSGGQPKKKESAAEKAQKLMLTWLVTYPGIFETVEKYIQPSDFVVPLYRQVAEMLYQQHREGDVNPARLMNAF
;
A
#
# COMPACT_ATOMS: atom_id res chain seq x y z
N GLY A 1 10.11 -21.95 26.91
CA GLY A 1 11.50 -21.51 27.05
C GLY A 1 11.63 -20.02 26.83
N ASP A 2 12.20 -19.31 27.80
CA ASP A 2 12.32 -17.84 27.82
C ASP A 2 13.50 -17.30 27.00
N GLY A 3 14.05 -18.12 26.09
CA GLY A 3 15.16 -17.71 25.22
C GLY A 3 14.72 -16.82 24.07
N LYS A 4 15.26 -15.62 23.94
CA LYS A 4 15.13 -14.75 22.76
C LYS A 4 16.41 -14.87 21.92
N PRO A 5 16.30 -14.99 20.58
CA PRO A 5 15.09 -15.05 19.76
C PRO A 5 14.41 -16.41 19.81
N LYS A 6 13.07 -16.45 19.74
CA LYS A 6 12.25 -17.68 19.77
C LYS A 6 12.58 -18.60 18.58
N TYR A 7 12.95 -18.02 17.45
CA TYR A 7 13.38 -18.72 16.23
C TYR A 7 14.58 -18.03 15.59
N LEU A 8 15.48 -18.82 15.01
CA LEU A 8 16.60 -18.35 14.19
C LEU A 8 16.17 -18.44 12.72
N ASN A 9 16.11 -17.31 12.05
CA ASN A 9 15.92 -17.26 10.60
C ASN A 9 17.29 -17.30 9.91
N SER A 10 17.41 -18.08 8.82
CA SER A 10 18.61 -18.09 7.99
C SER A 10 19.00 -16.66 7.55
N PRO A 11 20.28 -16.30 7.47
CA PRO A 11 20.71 -15.04 6.88
C PRO A 11 20.32 -14.99 5.39
N GLU A 12 20.30 -13.79 4.81
CA GLU A 12 20.23 -13.62 3.36
C GLU A 12 21.52 -14.08 2.70
N THR A 13 21.41 -14.59 1.48
CA THR A 13 22.56 -15.06 0.68
C THR A 13 22.41 -14.55 -0.76
N ALA A 14 23.42 -14.73 -1.59
CA ALA A 14 23.38 -14.33 -3.01
C ALA A 14 22.22 -14.96 -3.81
N ILE A 15 21.65 -16.08 -3.32
CA ILE A 15 20.55 -16.81 -3.96
C ILE A 15 19.27 -16.82 -3.13
N PHE A 16 19.27 -16.24 -1.93
CA PHE A 16 18.14 -16.21 -1.01
C PHE A 16 17.89 -14.80 -0.50
N ASP A 17 16.88 -14.15 -1.06
CA ASP A 17 16.41 -12.81 -0.68
C ASP A 17 15.05 -12.95 0.03
N LYS A 18 15.01 -12.65 1.34
CA LYS A 18 13.81 -12.73 2.17
C LYS A 18 12.72 -11.78 1.70
N SER A 19 13.08 -10.65 1.12
CA SER A 19 12.15 -9.64 0.64
C SER A 19 11.35 -10.05 -0.60
N ARG A 20 11.72 -11.16 -1.24
CA ARG A 20 11.14 -11.71 -2.47
C ARG A 20 10.73 -13.17 -2.38
N ASN A 21 10.78 -13.75 -1.21
CA ASN A 21 10.42 -15.14 -0.98
C ASN A 21 9.33 -15.25 0.10
N LEU A 22 8.36 -16.12 -0.13
CA LEU A 22 7.28 -16.42 0.80
C LEU A 22 7.33 -17.89 1.18
N TYR A 23 7.29 -18.18 2.49
CA TYR A 23 7.17 -19.53 3.00
C TYR A 23 5.83 -20.15 2.60
N GLY A 24 5.82 -21.40 2.21
CA GLY A 24 4.61 -22.13 1.80
C GLY A 24 4.17 -21.86 0.36
N LEU A 25 4.77 -20.89 -0.37
CA LEU A 25 4.34 -20.55 -1.71
C LEU A 25 4.51 -21.71 -2.72
N ASN A 26 5.51 -22.56 -2.52
CA ASN A 26 5.71 -23.76 -3.35
C ASN A 26 4.48 -24.69 -3.36
N VAL A 27 3.72 -24.74 -2.27
CA VAL A 27 2.46 -25.47 -2.14
C VAL A 27 1.29 -24.57 -2.55
N ALA A 28 1.20 -23.37 -1.99
CA ALA A 28 0.08 -22.46 -2.17
C ALA A 28 -0.16 -22.07 -3.63
N ARG A 29 0.89 -21.99 -4.48
CA ARG A 29 0.77 -21.66 -5.92
C ARG A 29 -0.06 -22.66 -6.74
N THR A 30 -0.30 -23.87 -6.21
CA THR A 30 -1.09 -24.92 -6.86
C THR A 30 -2.55 -24.94 -6.39
N THR A 31 -2.93 -24.03 -5.49
CA THR A 31 -4.30 -23.94 -4.98
C THR A 31 -5.30 -23.67 -6.09
N ARG A 32 -6.53 -24.18 -5.88
CA ARG A 32 -7.70 -23.86 -6.70
C ARG A 32 -8.54 -22.70 -6.13
N LYS A 33 -8.16 -22.20 -4.93
CA LYS A 33 -8.81 -21.03 -4.33
C LYS A 33 -8.38 -19.77 -5.08
N ASN A 34 -9.28 -18.79 -5.22
CA ASN A 34 -9.00 -17.50 -5.91
C ASN A 34 -8.24 -16.52 -5.01
N TYR A 35 -7.89 -16.91 -3.80
CA TYR A 35 -7.16 -16.09 -2.84
C TYR A 35 -6.03 -16.87 -2.18
N LEU A 36 -5.02 -16.16 -1.71
CA LEU A 36 -4.00 -16.66 -0.80
C LEU A 36 -4.22 -16.09 0.61
N ILE A 37 -3.79 -16.82 1.62
CA ILE A 37 -3.83 -16.39 3.02
C ILE A 37 -2.41 -15.99 3.41
N LEU A 38 -2.21 -14.72 3.80
CA LEU A 38 -0.93 -14.22 4.28
C LEU A 38 -0.91 -14.20 5.80
N CYS A 39 -0.15 -15.12 6.38
CA CYS A 39 0.07 -15.25 7.81
C CYS A 39 1.28 -14.43 8.29
N GLU A 40 1.40 -14.22 9.59
CA GLU A 40 2.51 -13.49 10.19
C GLU A 40 3.80 -14.33 10.16
N GLY A 41 3.72 -15.62 10.51
CA GLY A 41 4.86 -16.51 10.64
C GLY A 41 4.71 -17.83 9.91
N TYR A 42 5.84 -18.51 9.73
CA TYR A 42 5.86 -19.82 9.08
C TYR A 42 5.21 -20.93 9.93
N MET A 43 5.15 -20.77 11.25
CA MET A 43 4.45 -21.72 12.12
C MET A 43 2.94 -21.70 11.87
N ASP A 44 2.37 -20.49 11.63
CA ASP A 44 0.96 -20.35 11.27
C ASP A 44 0.68 -21.07 9.94
N VAL A 45 1.57 -20.90 8.95
CA VAL A 45 1.45 -21.58 7.66
C VAL A 45 1.50 -23.11 7.84
N ILE A 46 2.38 -23.63 8.69
CA ILE A 46 2.45 -25.09 8.98
C ILE A 46 1.13 -25.57 9.59
N SER A 47 0.64 -24.88 10.61
CA SER A 47 -0.66 -25.20 11.24
C SER A 47 -1.81 -25.15 10.24
N MET A 48 -1.83 -24.10 9.40
CA MET A 48 -2.83 -23.94 8.34
C MET A 48 -2.79 -25.08 7.33
N HIS A 49 -1.60 -25.44 6.83
CA HIS A 49 -1.44 -26.55 5.89
C HIS A 49 -1.86 -27.88 6.49
N GLN A 50 -1.53 -28.13 7.77
CA GLN A 50 -1.98 -29.33 8.49
C GLN A 50 -3.50 -29.39 8.63
N ALA A 51 -4.17 -28.24 8.77
CA ALA A 51 -5.62 -28.14 8.83
C ALA A 51 -6.30 -28.14 7.43
N GLY A 52 -5.53 -28.28 6.34
CA GLY A 52 -6.06 -28.36 4.98
C GLY A 52 -6.07 -27.03 4.21
N PHE A 53 -5.66 -25.91 4.83
CA PHE A 53 -5.59 -24.58 4.19
C PHE A 53 -4.24 -24.39 3.48
N THR A 54 -4.01 -25.17 2.42
CA THR A 54 -2.74 -25.21 1.69
C THR A 54 -2.42 -23.95 0.88
N ASN A 55 -3.34 -23.00 0.82
CA ASN A 55 -3.17 -21.68 0.20
C ASN A 55 -2.60 -20.61 1.16
N ALA A 56 -2.10 -21.02 2.33
CA ALA A 56 -1.45 -20.13 3.28
C ALA A 56 0.04 -19.92 2.94
N VAL A 57 0.51 -18.68 3.12
CA VAL A 57 1.91 -18.26 2.95
C VAL A 57 2.31 -17.28 4.06
N ALA A 58 3.60 -17.12 4.32
CA ALA A 58 4.11 -16.12 5.25
C ALA A 58 5.40 -15.49 4.75
N SER A 59 5.69 -14.28 5.23
CA SER A 59 7.01 -13.67 5.10
C SER A 59 8.03 -14.38 6.03
N LEU A 60 9.31 -14.28 5.68
CA LEU A 60 10.39 -15.02 6.33
C LEU A 60 11.06 -14.19 7.45
N GLY A 61 10.27 -13.81 8.48
CA GLY A 61 10.76 -13.00 9.60
C GLY A 61 11.04 -11.54 9.22
N THR A 62 10.38 -11.04 8.19
CA THR A 62 10.40 -9.64 7.75
C THR A 62 8.97 -9.13 7.56
N ALA A 63 8.78 -7.81 7.62
CA ALA A 63 7.51 -7.23 7.22
C ALA A 63 7.24 -7.48 5.72
N LEU A 64 5.98 -7.42 5.31
CA LEU A 64 5.60 -7.50 3.89
C LEU A 64 6.31 -6.38 3.10
N THR A 65 6.87 -6.74 1.95
CA THR A 65 7.55 -5.81 1.04
C THR A 65 6.81 -5.68 -0.29
N SER A 66 7.16 -4.68 -1.10
CA SER A 66 6.68 -4.56 -2.49
C SER A 66 7.11 -5.75 -3.35
N GLY A 67 8.28 -6.36 -3.06
CA GLY A 67 8.73 -7.61 -3.70
C GLY A 67 7.80 -8.78 -3.40
N HIS A 68 7.36 -8.95 -2.15
CA HIS A 68 6.36 -9.94 -1.76
C HIS A 68 5.01 -9.69 -2.44
N ALA A 69 4.54 -8.43 -2.47
CA ALA A 69 3.28 -8.08 -3.10
C ALA A 69 3.30 -8.34 -4.62
N SER A 70 4.40 -8.02 -5.29
CA SER A 70 4.62 -8.32 -6.71
C SER A 70 4.65 -9.83 -6.97
N LEU A 71 5.20 -10.62 -6.03
CA LEU A 71 5.20 -12.07 -6.12
C LEU A 71 3.79 -12.63 -5.94
N LEU A 72 3.02 -12.17 -4.93
CA LEU A 72 1.63 -12.57 -4.69
C LEU A 72 0.74 -12.28 -5.90
N LYS A 73 0.90 -11.11 -6.53
CA LYS A 73 0.14 -10.69 -7.73
C LYS A 73 0.24 -11.68 -8.90
N ARG A 74 1.32 -12.45 -8.99
CA ARG A 74 1.51 -13.46 -10.05
C ARG A 74 0.62 -14.70 -9.86
N TYR A 75 0.13 -14.93 -8.64
CA TYR A 75 -0.62 -16.15 -8.29
C TYR A 75 -2.05 -15.87 -7.84
N THR A 76 -2.37 -14.65 -7.43
CA THR A 76 -3.72 -14.32 -6.97
C THR A 76 -4.07 -12.85 -7.22
N GLN A 77 -5.37 -12.57 -7.27
CA GLN A 77 -5.92 -11.20 -7.28
C GLN A 77 -6.30 -10.75 -5.87
N GLU A 78 -6.47 -11.67 -4.93
CA GLU A 78 -6.95 -11.39 -3.57
C GLU A 78 -6.08 -12.07 -2.52
N VAL A 79 -5.82 -11.34 -1.43
CA VAL A 79 -5.08 -11.84 -0.26
C VAL A 79 -5.90 -11.62 1.00
N LEU A 80 -6.09 -12.68 1.78
CA LEU A 80 -6.63 -12.60 3.13
C LEU A 80 -5.46 -12.39 4.11
N LEU A 81 -5.44 -11.24 4.80
CA LEU A 81 -4.46 -10.93 5.83
C LEU A 81 -4.88 -11.61 7.13
N LEU A 82 -4.10 -12.56 7.57
CA LEU A 82 -4.31 -13.35 8.76
C LEU A 82 -3.12 -13.14 9.70
N TYR A 83 -3.13 -12.01 10.40
CA TYR A 83 -2.12 -11.66 11.40
C TYR A 83 -2.68 -11.83 12.81
N ASP A 84 -1.79 -11.88 13.79
CA ASP A 84 -2.17 -12.00 15.21
C ASP A 84 -3.20 -10.93 15.60
N SER A 85 -4.12 -11.29 16.49
CA SER A 85 -5.21 -10.40 16.92
C SER A 85 -4.79 -9.31 17.91
N ASP A 86 -3.48 -9.18 18.17
CA ASP A 86 -2.89 -8.17 19.03
C ASP A 86 -2.57 -6.86 18.29
N ASP A 87 -2.10 -5.86 19.03
CA ASP A 87 -1.77 -4.55 18.44
C ASP A 87 -0.59 -4.62 17.44
N ALA A 88 0.32 -5.58 17.57
CA ALA A 88 1.44 -5.74 16.65
C ALA A 88 0.95 -6.28 15.31
N GLY A 89 0.09 -7.30 15.32
CA GLY A 89 -0.54 -7.85 14.12
C GLY A 89 -1.45 -6.84 13.42
N VAL A 90 -2.23 -6.06 14.18
CA VAL A 90 -3.03 -4.95 13.62
C VAL A 90 -2.13 -3.93 12.90
N ARG A 91 -1.02 -3.51 13.52
CA ARG A 91 -0.06 -2.59 12.87
C ARG A 91 0.59 -3.23 11.64
N ALA A 92 0.85 -4.52 11.66
CA ALA A 92 1.38 -5.25 10.51
C ALA A 92 0.37 -5.27 9.35
N ALA A 93 -0.91 -5.54 9.63
CA ALA A 93 -1.99 -5.48 8.64
C ALA A 93 -2.12 -4.07 8.02
N LEU A 94 -2.14 -3.02 8.85
CA LEU A 94 -2.23 -1.64 8.38
C LEU A 94 -1.05 -1.22 7.49
N ARG A 95 0.14 -1.79 7.69
CA ARG A 95 1.30 -1.58 6.81
C ARG A 95 1.22 -2.39 5.51
N ALA A 96 0.67 -3.61 5.58
CA ALA A 96 0.57 -4.51 4.43
C ALA A 96 -0.47 -4.03 3.39
N ILE A 97 -1.59 -3.47 3.84
CA ILE A 97 -2.71 -3.06 2.98
C ILE A 97 -2.27 -2.11 1.85
N PRO A 98 -1.59 -0.97 2.10
CA PRO A 98 -1.17 -0.08 1.02
C PRO A 98 -0.17 -0.73 0.06
N ILE A 99 0.72 -1.60 0.55
CA ILE A 99 1.71 -2.31 -0.28
C ILE A 99 1.02 -3.26 -1.25
N LEU A 100 0.03 -4.03 -0.78
CA LEU A 100 -0.77 -4.93 -1.64
C LEU A 100 -1.58 -4.14 -2.66
N ARG A 101 -2.20 -3.05 -2.24
CA ARG A 101 -2.98 -2.19 -3.12
C ARG A 101 -2.13 -1.56 -4.23
N GLU A 102 -0.94 -1.03 -3.91
CA GLU A 102 0.01 -0.48 -4.89
C GLU A 102 0.43 -1.53 -5.93
N ALA A 103 0.53 -2.80 -5.53
CA ALA A 103 0.77 -3.91 -6.44
C ALA A 103 -0.48 -4.34 -7.24
N GLY A 104 -1.65 -3.77 -6.97
CA GLY A 104 -2.92 -4.13 -7.59
C GLY A 104 -3.47 -5.48 -7.10
N VAL A 105 -3.22 -5.82 -5.82
CA VAL A 105 -3.78 -6.97 -5.13
C VAL A 105 -4.83 -6.48 -4.15
N THR A 106 -6.06 -6.98 -4.26
CA THR A 106 -7.10 -6.71 -3.28
C THR A 106 -6.81 -7.46 -1.98
N SER A 107 -7.21 -6.89 -0.85
CA SER A 107 -7.00 -7.54 0.44
C SER A 107 -8.20 -7.43 1.35
N ARG A 108 -8.40 -8.47 2.16
CA ARG A 108 -9.35 -8.47 3.27
C ARG A 108 -8.64 -8.90 4.55
N VAL A 109 -9.12 -8.49 5.69
CA VAL A 109 -8.52 -8.78 7.01
C VAL A 109 -9.40 -9.77 7.76
N VAL A 110 -8.80 -10.86 8.20
CA VAL A 110 -9.47 -11.89 8.99
C VAL A 110 -9.33 -11.55 10.47
N ASN A 111 -10.44 -11.56 11.20
CA ASN A 111 -10.46 -11.33 12.64
C ASN A 111 -10.66 -12.65 13.38
N LEU A 112 -9.66 -13.09 14.13
CA LEU A 112 -9.72 -14.35 14.88
C LEU A 112 -10.22 -14.20 16.33
N LYS A 113 -10.50 -12.97 16.78
CA LYS A 113 -10.93 -12.78 18.18
C LYS A 113 -12.11 -13.69 18.54
N PRO A 114 -12.12 -14.26 19.76
CA PRO A 114 -11.18 -14.01 20.89
C PRO A 114 -9.83 -14.78 20.81
N HIS A 115 -9.63 -15.65 19.83
CA HIS A 115 -8.41 -16.44 19.68
C HIS A 115 -7.25 -15.57 19.18
N LYS A 116 -6.04 -15.93 19.57
CA LYS A 116 -4.85 -15.16 19.26
C LYS A 116 -4.36 -15.38 17.84
N ASP A 117 -4.26 -16.65 17.44
CA ASP A 117 -3.67 -17.11 16.21
C ASP A 117 -4.50 -18.22 15.53
N PRO A 118 -4.19 -18.62 14.29
CA PRO A 118 -4.94 -19.64 13.55
C PRO A 118 -4.90 -21.01 14.22
N ASP A 119 -3.80 -21.39 14.84
CA ASP A 119 -3.62 -22.68 15.47
C ASP A 119 -4.56 -22.83 16.67
N GLU A 120 -4.61 -21.82 17.54
CA GLU A 120 -5.53 -21.77 18.67
C GLU A 120 -6.99 -21.82 18.19
N PHE A 121 -7.35 -21.03 17.18
CA PHE A 121 -8.70 -20.99 16.64
C PHE A 121 -9.14 -22.36 16.10
N ILE A 122 -8.33 -22.99 15.26
CA ILE A 122 -8.66 -24.26 14.62
C ILE A 122 -8.74 -25.39 15.64
N LYS A 123 -7.86 -25.40 16.63
CA LYS A 123 -7.91 -26.39 17.74
C LYS A 123 -9.18 -26.26 18.59
N ALA A 124 -9.64 -25.02 18.80
CA ALA A 124 -10.82 -24.76 19.62
C ALA A 124 -12.14 -24.99 18.87
N LEU A 125 -12.25 -24.59 17.61
CA LEU A 125 -13.51 -24.52 16.88
C LEU A 125 -13.55 -25.37 15.61
N GLY A 126 -12.42 -25.90 15.17
CA GLY A 126 -12.30 -26.74 13.98
C GLY A 126 -12.14 -25.97 12.66
N ALA A 127 -11.77 -26.72 11.62
CA ALA A 127 -11.48 -26.16 10.29
C ALA A 127 -12.71 -25.60 9.58
N GLU A 128 -13.90 -26.19 9.82
CA GLU A 128 -15.15 -25.72 9.21
C GLU A 128 -15.54 -24.33 9.70
N GLU A 129 -15.42 -24.08 11.02
CA GLU A 129 -15.71 -22.75 11.58
C GLU A 129 -14.65 -21.74 11.16
N PHE A 130 -13.41 -22.19 10.96
CA PHE A 130 -12.36 -21.34 10.43
C PHE A 130 -12.63 -20.93 8.96
N GLU A 131 -13.13 -21.83 8.10
CA GLU A 131 -13.54 -21.48 6.72
C GLU A 131 -14.61 -20.37 6.72
N LYS A 132 -15.63 -20.49 7.57
CA LYS A 132 -16.65 -19.44 7.74
C LYS A 132 -16.04 -18.11 8.18
N ARG A 133 -15.02 -18.16 9.02
CA ARG A 133 -14.29 -16.96 9.45
C ARG A 133 -13.52 -16.29 8.31
N LEU A 134 -12.94 -17.07 7.40
CA LEU A 134 -12.29 -16.57 6.20
C LEU A 134 -13.30 -15.89 5.25
N GLU A 135 -14.49 -16.47 5.10
CA GLU A 135 -15.58 -15.88 4.29
C GLU A 135 -16.04 -14.52 4.84
N GLN A 136 -16.03 -14.35 6.16
CA GLN A 136 -16.39 -13.12 6.88
C GLN A 136 -15.26 -12.09 6.96
N ALA A 137 -14.15 -12.31 6.27
CA ALA A 137 -13.03 -11.38 6.26
C ALA A 137 -13.48 -9.98 5.83
N MET A 138 -13.09 -8.97 6.61
CA MET A 138 -13.46 -7.57 6.39
C MET A 138 -12.65 -6.98 5.24
N ASP A 139 -13.28 -6.20 4.37
CA ASP A 139 -12.58 -5.38 3.38
C ASP A 139 -11.48 -4.52 4.03
N SER A 140 -10.33 -4.45 3.39
CA SER A 140 -9.15 -3.81 3.98
C SER A 140 -9.28 -2.29 4.14
N PHE A 141 -10.03 -1.62 3.26
CA PHE A 141 -10.29 -0.19 3.40
C PHE A 141 -11.22 0.07 4.60
N LEU A 142 -12.30 -0.70 4.72
CA LEU A 142 -13.22 -0.60 5.86
C LEU A 142 -12.53 -1.01 7.17
N PHE A 143 -11.61 -1.96 7.15
CA PHE A 143 -10.77 -2.28 8.31
C PHE A 143 -9.93 -1.07 8.73
N ARG A 144 -9.28 -0.37 7.78
CA ARG A 144 -8.54 0.86 8.07
C ARG A 144 -9.44 1.94 8.69
N VAL A 145 -10.66 2.10 8.17
CA VAL A 145 -11.66 3.03 8.73
C VAL A 145 -12.02 2.66 10.16
N SER A 146 -12.28 1.37 10.44
CA SER A 146 -12.60 0.90 11.79
C SER A 146 -11.45 1.06 12.78
N MET A 147 -10.20 0.96 12.32
CA MET A 147 -9.04 1.22 13.16
C MET A 147 -8.87 2.73 13.42
N ALA A 148 -9.05 3.57 12.41
CA ALA A 148 -9.03 5.02 12.57
C ALA A 148 -10.10 5.51 13.55
N GLN A 149 -11.29 4.91 13.54
CA GLN A 149 -12.37 5.25 14.47
C GLN A 149 -11.95 5.15 15.94
N LYS A 150 -11.08 4.19 16.30
CA LYS A 150 -10.61 4.00 17.68
C LYS A 150 -9.75 5.15 18.21
N GLU A 151 -9.24 6.00 17.33
CA GLU A 151 -8.43 7.17 17.69
C GLU A 151 -9.28 8.38 18.11
N PHE A 152 -10.61 8.30 17.91
CA PHE A 152 -11.54 9.41 18.13
C PHE A 152 -12.65 9.01 19.11
N SER A 153 -13.05 9.95 19.99
CA SER A 153 -14.27 9.80 20.76
C SER A 153 -15.48 9.93 19.84
N MET A 154 -16.31 8.90 19.81
CA MET A 154 -17.58 8.94 19.07
C MET A 154 -18.76 9.40 19.92
N GLU A 155 -18.52 9.75 21.20
CA GLU A 155 -19.55 10.24 22.12
C GLU A 155 -19.76 11.75 21.99
N ASP A 156 -18.74 12.48 21.50
CA ASP A 156 -18.82 13.93 21.33
C ASP A 156 -18.79 14.36 19.86
N PRO A 157 -19.49 15.48 19.50
CA PRO A 157 -19.58 15.95 18.12
C PRO A 157 -18.22 16.33 17.51
N GLN A 158 -17.23 16.75 18.32
CA GLN A 158 -15.91 17.12 17.80
C GLN A 158 -15.11 15.88 17.39
N GLY A 159 -15.16 14.82 18.20
CA GLY A 159 -14.57 13.53 17.87
C GLY A 159 -15.18 12.93 16.60
N GLN A 160 -16.52 12.93 16.51
CA GLN A 160 -17.23 12.50 15.31
C GLN A 160 -16.80 13.30 14.06
N ASN A 161 -16.72 14.62 14.18
CA ASN A 161 -16.31 15.49 13.07
C ASN A 161 -14.89 15.18 12.60
N ARG A 162 -13.93 14.99 13.52
CA ARG A 162 -12.53 14.63 13.21
C ARG A 162 -12.44 13.24 12.57
N PHE A 163 -13.21 12.27 13.06
CA PHE A 163 -13.28 10.94 12.46
C PHE A 163 -13.78 11.00 11.02
N PHE A 164 -14.90 11.68 10.73
CA PHE A 164 -15.41 11.80 9.38
C PHE A 164 -14.52 12.64 8.46
N GLU A 165 -13.75 13.57 8.99
CA GLU A 165 -12.70 14.24 8.24
C GLU A 165 -11.56 13.27 7.87
N ARG A 166 -11.16 12.40 8.81
CA ARG A 166 -10.21 11.33 8.54
C ARG A 166 -10.72 10.35 7.48
N CYS A 167 -12.00 9.95 7.55
CA CYS A 167 -12.62 9.14 6.49
C CYS A 167 -12.55 9.83 5.12
N ALA A 168 -12.85 11.12 5.05
CA ALA A 168 -12.78 11.87 3.80
C ALA A 168 -11.35 11.95 3.23
N GLN A 169 -10.34 12.08 4.08
CA GLN A 169 -8.92 12.01 3.67
C GLN A 169 -8.55 10.64 3.11
N MET A 170 -8.99 9.55 3.76
CA MET A 170 -8.75 8.19 3.29
C MET A 170 -9.46 7.92 1.95
N LEU A 171 -10.68 8.44 1.76
CA LEU A 171 -11.43 8.32 0.51
C LEU A 171 -10.73 9.03 -0.66
N LEU A 172 -9.94 10.08 -0.42
CA LEU A 172 -9.13 10.72 -1.45
C LEU A 172 -7.96 9.88 -1.96
N GLU A 173 -7.54 8.86 -1.21
CA GLU A 173 -6.55 7.89 -1.69
C GLU A 173 -7.10 7.01 -2.83
N LEU A 174 -8.43 6.94 -2.97
CA LEU A 174 -9.11 6.18 -4.02
C LEU A 174 -9.19 7.04 -5.30
N SER A 175 -8.49 6.65 -6.35
CA SER A 175 -8.49 7.38 -7.62
C SER A 175 -9.79 7.20 -8.41
N ASP A 176 -10.39 6.00 -8.34
CA ASP A 176 -11.64 5.70 -9.03
C ASP A 176 -12.83 6.30 -8.27
N GLU A 177 -13.67 7.06 -9.00
CA GLU A 177 -14.82 7.76 -8.41
C GLU A 177 -15.94 6.78 -8.03
N LEU A 178 -16.17 5.73 -8.81
CA LEU A 178 -17.19 4.73 -8.52
C LEU A 178 -16.80 3.96 -7.27
N GLU A 179 -15.55 3.47 -7.19
CA GLU A 179 -15.01 2.81 -6.00
C GLU A 179 -15.18 3.71 -4.77
N ARG A 180 -14.81 4.98 -4.88
CA ARG A 180 -14.95 5.96 -3.79
C ARG A 180 -16.39 6.13 -3.34
N ASN A 181 -17.34 6.21 -4.27
CA ASN A 181 -18.76 6.31 -3.95
C ASN A 181 -19.30 5.07 -3.22
N LEU A 182 -18.86 3.86 -3.63
CA LEU A 182 -19.24 2.62 -2.96
C LEU A 182 -18.73 2.58 -1.51
N TYR A 183 -17.51 3.03 -1.26
CA TYR A 183 -16.97 3.12 0.10
C TYR A 183 -17.65 4.23 0.94
N ILE A 184 -18.06 5.34 0.33
CA ILE A 184 -18.87 6.35 1.01
C ILE A 184 -20.17 5.73 1.54
N GLU A 185 -20.90 4.98 0.69
CA GLU A 185 -22.14 4.31 1.09
C GLU A 185 -21.88 3.26 2.18
N ALA A 186 -20.79 2.50 2.10
CA ALA A 186 -20.41 1.53 3.13
C ALA A 186 -20.12 2.21 4.48
N ILE A 187 -19.35 3.29 4.50
CA ILE A 187 -19.07 4.07 5.72
C ILE A 187 -20.37 4.62 6.31
N VAL A 188 -21.22 5.22 5.48
CA VAL A 188 -22.49 5.78 5.95
C VAL A 188 -23.40 4.70 6.53
N ARG A 189 -23.48 3.53 5.92
CA ARG A 189 -24.23 2.38 6.46
C ARG A 189 -23.71 1.95 7.83
N ASP A 190 -22.39 1.82 7.99
CA ASP A 190 -21.76 1.29 9.19
C ASP A 190 -21.77 2.32 10.34
N TYR A 191 -21.78 3.61 10.03
CA TYR A 191 -21.77 4.72 11.01
C TYR A 191 -23.08 5.54 11.00
N ARG A 192 -24.17 4.98 10.51
CA ARG A 192 -25.49 5.66 10.38
C ARG A 192 -26.00 6.24 11.68
N SER A 193 -25.74 5.59 12.80
CA SER A 193 -26.16 6.04 14.14
C SER A 193 -25.60 7.40 14.54
N TYR A 194 -24.52 7.85 13.90
CA TYR A 194 -23.89 9.16 14.16
C TYR A 194 -24.39 10.26 13.22
N GLY A 195 -25.46 10.02 12.46
CA GLY A 195 -26.11 11.04 11.64
C GLY A 195 -25.36 11.46 10.39
N ILE A 196 -24.30 10.74 9.99
CA ILE A 196 -23.58 11.01 8.73
C ILE A 196 -24.44 10.61 7.53
N THR A 197 -24.41 11.41 6.46
CA THR A 197 -25.07 11.12 5.20
C THR A 197 -24.04 11.04 4.06
N ALA A 198 -24.35 10.29 3.00
CA ALA A 198 -23.50 10.18 1.83
C ALA A 198 -23.21 11.55 1.19
N GLU A 199 -24.22 12.41 1.14
CA GLU A 199 -24.08 13.76 0.61
C GLU A 199 -23.11 14.61 1.45
N SER A 200 -23.22 14.58 2.78
CA SER A 200 -22.32 15.33 3.69
C SER A 200 -20.89 14.83 3.59
N LEU A 201 -20.69 13.52 3.47
CA LEU A 201 -19.34 12.94 3.32
C LEU A 201 -18.76 13.25 1.93
N LYS A 202 -19.53 13.14 0.84
CA LYS A 202 -19.13 13.57 -0.51
C LYS A 202 -18.73 15.03 -0.57
N LYS A 203 -19.53 15.92 0.03
CA LYS A 203 -19.22 17.35 0.12
C LYS A 203 -17.89 17.60 0.83
N ARG A 204 -17.60 16.87 1.89
CA ARG A 204 -16.35 16.95 2.64
C ARG A 204 -15.15 16.46 1.80
N VAL A 205 -15.29 15.33 1.12
CA VAL A 205 -14.27 14.79 0.19
C VAL A 205 -13.95 15.83 -0.89
N ASN A 206 -14.97 16.39 -1.54
CA ASN A 206 -14.79 17.42 -2.59
C ASN A 206 -14.12 18.70 -2.05
N ALA A 207 -14.50 19.14 -0.84
CA ALA A 207 -13.89 20.32 -0.22
C ALA A 207 -12.40 20.09 0.10
N LEU A 208 -12.00 18.90 0.50
CA LEU A 208 -10.60 18.53 0.72
C LEU A 208 -9.83 18.42 -0.60
N ALA A 209 -10.44 17.87 -1.65
CA ALA A 209 -9.84 17.78 -2.98
C ALA A 209 -9.52 19.17 -3.55
N LEU A 210 -10.43 20.14 -3.37
CA LEU A 210 -10.25 21.54 -3.82
C LEU A 210 -9.17 22.30 -3.03
N LYS A 211 -8.98 21.98 -1.74
CA LYS A 211 -7.94 22.60 -0.91
C LYS A 211 -6.53 22.14 -1.25
N GLY A 212 -6.39 21.20 -2.17
CA GLY A 212 -5.16 20.47 -2.40
C GLY A 212 -4.89 19.52 -1.22
N THR A 213 -4.67 18.25 -1.48
CA THR A 213 -4.21 17.32 -0.43
C THR A 213 -2.91 17.87 0.14
N PRO A 214 -2.81 18.11 1.45
CA PRO A 214 -1.49 18.29 2.06
C PRO A 214 -0.74 16.98 1.85
N ALA A 215 0.17 16.94 0.92
CA ALA A 215 1.09 15.82 0.69
C ALA A 215 2.06 15.61 1.88
N GLU A 216 1.75 16.13 3.06
CA GLU A 216 2.67 16.31 4.18
C GLU A 216 2.24 15.67 5.51
N GLN A 217 1.26 14.77 5.53
CA GLN A 217 1.09 13.89 6.70
C GLN A 217 1.44 12.44 6.36
N ARG A 218 2.56 12.22 5.70
CA ARG A 218 3.27 10.97 5.83
C ARG A 218 3.85 10.93 7.23
N VAL A 219 3.48 9.92 8.01
CA VAL A 219 4.13 9.57 9.27
C VAL A 219 5.64 9.65 9.05
N GLN A 220 6.28 10.65 9.64
CA GLN A 220 7.73 10.79 9.58
C GLN A 220 8.34 9.63 10.36
N PRO A 221 9.23 8.83 9.77
CA PRO A 221 10.18 8.07 10.56
C PRO A 221 11.05 9.10 11.31
N LYS A 222 11.30 8.86 12.61
CA LYS A 222 12.16 9.73 13.43
C LYS A 222 13.49 10.00 12.70
N PRO A 223 13.99 11.22 12.68
CA PRO A 223 15.14 11.59 11.89
C PRO A 223 16.43 10.96 12.43
N SER A 224 17.05 10.09 11.64
CA SER A 224 18.50 9.95 11.66
C SER A 224 19.04 11.16 10.91
N GLY A 225 19.92 11.92 11.58
CA GLY A 225 20.37 13.25 11.16
C GLY A 225 20.84 13.33 9.70
N GLY A 226 20.07 14.05 8.92
CA GLY A 226 20.39 14.47 7.56
C GLY A 226 19.82 15.87 7.34
N GLN A 227 20.56 16.75 6.70
CA GLN A 227 20.26 18.16 6.47
C GLN A 227 18.87 18.38 5.82
N PRO A 228 18.16 19.51 6.08
CA PRO A 228 16.83 19.79 5.55
C PRO A 228 16.86 19.91 4.02
N LYS A 229 16.14 19.04 3.31
CA LYS A 229 15.95 19.16 1.86
C LYS A 229 15.11 20.41 1.56
N LYS A 230 15.68 21.30 0.76
CA LYS A 230 15.05 22.52 0.23
C LYS A 230 13.74 22.16 -0.48
N LYS A 231 12.62 22.85 -0.18
CA LYS A 231 11.33 22.65 -0.88
C LYS A 231 11.50 22.97 -2.36
N GLU A 232 11.14 22.02 -3.25
CA GLU A 232 11.12 22.27 -4.70
C GLU A 232 10.11 23.40 -5.02
N SER A 233 10.57 24.39 -5.76
CA SER A 233 9.72 25.50 -6.25
C SER A 233 8.73 25.01 -7.31
N ALA A 234 7.68 25.80 -7.60
CA ALA A 234 6.73 25.49 -8.67
C ALA A 234 7.44 25.40 -10.04
N ALA A 235 8.47 26.23 -10.25
CA ALA A 235 9.28 26.22 -11.46
C ALA A 235 10.10 24.91 -11.58
N GLU A 236 10.70 24.43 -10.48
CA GLU A 236 11.43 23.16 -10.47
C GLU A 236 10.52 21.97 -10.80
N LYS A 237 9.30 21.94 -10.25
CA LYS A 237 8.31 20.91 -10.57
C LYS A 237 7.87 20.94 -12.04
N ALA A 238 7.65 22.13 -12.60
CA ALA A 238 7.28 22.29 -14.00
C ALA A 238 8.41 21.82 -14.94
N GLN A 239 9.65 22.17 -14.63
CA GLN A 239 10.83 21.73 -15.40
C GLN A 239 11.02 20.21 -15.36
N LYS A 240 10.85 19.60 -14.20
CA LYS A 240 10.91 18.13 -14.05
C LYS A 240 9.82 17.43 -14.85
N LEU A 241 8.59 17.96 -14.82
CA LEU A 241 7.47 17.44 -15.61
C LEU A 241 7.74 17.55 -17.11
N MET A 242 8.29 18.69 -17.57
CA MET A 242 8.66 18.91 -18.98
C MET A 242 9.69 17.88 -19.44
N LEU A 243 10.76 17.65 -18.68
CA LEU A 243 11.78 16.63 -18.99
C LEU A 243 11.16 15.24 -19.07
N THR A 244 10.25 14.91 -18.16
CA THR A 244 9.53 13.64 -18.19
C THR A 244 8.73 13.47 -19.48
N TRP A 245 8.03 14.52 -19.92
CA TRP A 245 7.27 14.49 -21.17
C TRP A 245 8.15 14.34 -22.39
N LEU A 246 9.27 15.05 -22.45
CA LEU A 246 10.23 14.95 -23.56
C LEU A 246 10.81 13.54 -23.70
N VAL A 247 11.03 12.83 -22.58
CA VAL A 247 11.45 11.42 -22.58
C VAL A 247 10.32 10.48 -22.99
N THR A 248 9.10 10.73 -22.48
CA THR A 248 7.96 9.82 -22.68
C THR A 248 7.32 9.97 -24.04
N TYR A 249 7.31 11.20 -24.59
CA TYR A 249 6.64 11.56 -25.83
C TYR A 249 7.60 12.32 -26.78
N PRO A 250 8.55 11.65 -27.44
CA PRO A 250 9.52 12.32 -28.29
C PRO A 250 8.92 13.22 -29.40
N GLY A 251 7.71 12.92 -29.87
CA GLY A 251 7.00 13.71 -30.87
C GLY A 251 6.64 15.14 -30.44
N ILE A 252 6.71 15.47 -29.15
CA ILE A 252 6.46 16.86 -28.69
C ILE A 252 7.68 17.79 -28.86
N PHE A 253 8.87 17.24 -29.13
CA PHE A 253 10.09 18.03 -29.26
C PHE A 253 9.95 19.15 -30.28
N GLU A 254 9.40 18.88 -31.46
CA GLU A 254 9.21 19.88 -32.53
C GLU A 254 8.38 21.11 -32.08
N THR A 255 7.47 20.88 -31.13
CA THR A 255 6.66 21.97 -30.58
C THR A 255 7.38 22.66 -29.44
N VAL A 256 7.98 21.89 -28.51
CA VAL A 256 8.64 22.43 -27.31
C VAL A 256 9.90 23.22 -27.67
N GLU A 257 10.70 22.75 -28.64
CA GLU A 257 11.92 23.42 -29.09
C GLU A 257 11.71 24.86 -29.57
N LYS A 258 10.51 25.20 -30.05
CA LYS A 258 10.15 26.54 -30.48
C LYS A 258 10.05 27.54 -29.34
N TYR A 259 9.77 27.08 -28.14
CA TYR A 259 9.42 27.92 -26.99
C TYR A 259 10.35 27.77 -25.80
N ILE A 260 10.99 26.61 -25.66
CA ILE A 260 11.81 26.28 -24.48
C ILE A 260 13.15 25.73 -24.97
N GLN A 261 14.24 26.34 -24.47
CA GLN A 261 15.60 25.88 -24.74
C GLN A 261 16.22 25.29 -23.46
N PRO A 262 17.28 24.45 -23.54
CA PRO A 262 17.97 23.95 -22.37
C PRO A 262 18.45 25.02 -21.41
N SER A 263 18.78 26.21 -21.91
CA SER A 263 19.17 27.40 -21.10
C SER A 263 18.08 27.89 -20.16
N ASP A 264 16.81 27.61 -20.46
CA ASP A 264 15.66 28.08 -19.67
C ASP A 264 15.44 27.24 -18.40
N PHE A 265 16.14 26.11 -18.28
CA PHE A 265 16.11 25.28 -17.07
C PHE A 265 16.97 25.91 -15.98
N VAL A 266 16.33 26.29 -14.87
CA VAL A 266 16.96 26.98 -13.73
C VAL A 266 17.82 26.05 -12.89
N VAL A 267 17.39 24.78 -12.75
CA VAL A 267 18.14 23.77 -11.99
C VAL A 267 19.28 23.22 -12.83
N PRO A 268 20.55 23.32 -12.36
CA PRO A 268 21.72 22.88 -13.14
C PRO A 268 21.60 21.44 -13.67
N LEU A 269 21.13 20.52 -12.83
CA LEU A 269 20.90 19.13 -13.22
C LEU A 269 19.87 19.01 -14.33
N TYR A 270 18.74 19.74 -14.24
CA TYR A 270 17.69 19.69 -15.25
C TYR A 270 18.13 20.29 -16.57
N ARG A 271 18.98 21.33 -16.53
CA ARG A 271 19.62 21.90 -17.72
C ARG A 271 20.51 20.89 -18.43
N GLN A 272 21.38 20.18 -17.71
CA GLN A 272 22.22 19.13 -18.28
C GLN A 272 21.39 17.99 -18.90
N VAL A 273 20.34 17.55 -18.23
CA VAL A 273 19.42 16.56 -18.79
C VAL A 273 18.73 17.07 -20.05
N ALA A 274 18.28 18.33 -20.05
CA ALA A 274 17.69 18.97 -21.24
C ALA A 274 18.68 19.01 -22.40
N GLU A 275 19.93 19.46 -22.18
CA GLU A 275 20.98 19.50 -23.18
C GLU A 275 21.20 18.14 -23.84
N MET A 276 21.30 17.08 -23.03
CA MET A 276 21.46 15.71 -23.52
C MET A 276 20.23 15.22 -24.31
N LEU A 277 19.02 15.52 -23.86
CA LEU A 277 17.78 15.14 -24.55
C LEU A 277 17.66 15.85 -25.91
N TYR A 278 17.97 17.15 -25.97
CA TYR A 278 17.93 17.91 -27.22
C TYR A 278 19.01 17.45 -28.19
N GLN A 279 20.18 17.04 -27.69
CA GLN A 279 21.23 16.44 -28.52
C GLN A 279 20.79 15.10 -29.09
N GLN A 280 20.27 14.19 -28.26
CA GLN A 280 19.75 12.88 -28.69
C GLN A 280 18.61 13.02 -29.69
N HIS A 281 17.73 13.99 -29.51
CA HIS A 281 16.66 14.27 -30.47
C HIS A 281 17.21 14.68 -31.84
N ARG A 282 18.24 15.54 -31.90
CA ARG A 282 18.91 15.93 -33.14
C ARG A 282 19.63 14.75 -33.81
N GLU A 283 20.11 13.81 -33.01
CA GLU A 283 20.73 12.56 -33.49
C GLU A 283 19.70 11.52 -33.97
N GLY A 284 18.40 11.78 -33.74
CA GLY A 284 17.29 10.94 -34.15
C GLY A 284 17.01 9.72 -33.26
N ASP A 285 17.67 9.62 -32.09
CA ASP A 285 17.51 8.50 -31.11
C ASP A 285 17.46 9.00 -29.67
N VAL A 286 16.26 9.23 -29.17
CA VAL A 286 16.05 9.60 -27.76
C VAL A 286 16.05 8.32 -26.92
N ASN A 287 17.17 8.04 -26.26
CA ASN A 287 17.34 6.83 -25.44
C ASN A 287 17.50 7.17 -23.94
N PRO A 288 16.47 6.89 -23.11
CA PRO A 288 16.50 7.16 -21.68
C PRO A 288 17.64 6.47 -20.93
N ALA A 289 18.12 5.30 -21.40
CA ALA A 289 19.20 4.57 -20.76
C ALA A 289 20.55 5.33 -20.82
N ARG A 290 20.76 6.13 -21.86
CA ARG A 290 21.96 6.99 -21.97
C ARG A 290 21.97 8.10 -20.93
N LEU A 291 20.78 8.60 -20.52
CA LEU A 291 20.65 9.59 -19.44
C LEU A 291 21.02 8.99 -18.08
N MET A 292 20.53 7.75 -17.82
CA MET A 292 20.79 7.08 -16.53
C MET A 292 22.27 6.73 -16.30
N ASN A 293 23.04 6.57 -17.37
CA ASN A 293 24.47 6.27 -17.28
C ASN A 293 25.34 7.54 -17.13
N ALA A 294 24.77 8.72 -17.27
CA ALA A 294 25.50 9.99 -17.21
C ALA A 294 25.40 10.67 -15.83
N PHE A 295 24.51 10.18 -14.94
CA PHE A 295 24.27 10.69 -13.58
C PHE A 295 24.22 9.55 -12.56
#